data_5383c34c6e6d3836153baf005eccbda4
#
_entry.id   5383c34c6e6d3836153baf005eccbda4
#
_cell.length_a   1.000
_cell.length_b   1.000
_cell.length_c   1.000
_cell.angle_alpha   90.00
_cell.angle_beta   90.00
_cell.angle_gamma   90.00
#
_symmetry.space_group_name_H-M   'P 1'
#
loop_
_entity.id
_entity.type
_entity.pdbx_description
1 polymer ?
#
loop_
_entity_poly.entity_id
_entity_poly.type
_entity_poly.pdbx_seq_one_letter_code
_entity_poly.pdbx_strand_id
1 'polypeptide(L)'
;FNRRIMNAFAGSNETFNLQKHGREYKVDISRVESGENLAGILLLAFDVTEQAETEKMRREFTANVSHELKTPLQSIMGSAELIENGLVKPEDMPHFIKNIRTESARLVALIEDIIRLSRLDEGVEIPKTEVDLLNVATETAELLRGNAEAKNVSVKVHGKSAVVFGVDRLIYEIAYNLCENAVKYNIPGGAVDIGVDARKGKALLTVRDTGIGIPKEQQSRVFERFYRVDKSRSKDSGGTGLGLSIVKHAAAYHNAELTLESVPGKGTCVTVAFPLYDGSENAE
;
A
#
# COMPACT_ATOMS: atom_id res chain seq x y z
N PHE A 1 -5.55 -5.65 37.64
CA PHE A 1 -5.66 -7.12 37.58
C PHE A 1 -6.31 -7.65 38.86
N ASN A 2 -5.74 -7.41 40.07
CA ASN A 2 -6.25 -7.92 41.36
C ASN A 2 -7.73 -7.59 41.62
N ARG A 3 -8.20 -6.38 41.31
CA ARG A 3 -9.61 -5.97 41.48
C ARG A 3 -10.55 -6.84 40.63
N ARG A 4 -10.17 -7.18 39.42
CA ARG A 4 -10.97 -8.04 38.51
C ARG A 4 -11.06 -9.48 39.00
N ILE A 5 -9.96 -10.01 39.58
CA ILE A 5 -9.98 -11.31 40.25
C ILE A 5 -10.96 -11.31 41.43
N MET A 6 -10.94 -10.24 42.26
CA MET A 6 -11.87 -10.11 43.40
C MET A 6 -13.32 -10.02 42.94
N ASN A 7 -13.60 -9.33 41.82
CA ASN A 7 -14.95 -9.29 41.24
C ASN A 7 -15.42 -10.67 40.78
N ALA A 8 -14.54 -11.47 40.20
CA ALA A 8 -14.86 -12.83 39.81
C ALA A 8 -15.17 -13.74 41.02
N PHE A 9 -14.45 -13.56 42.14
CA PHE A 9 -14.79 -14.22 43.40
C PHE A 9 -16.20 -13.83 43.90
N ALA A 10 -16.59 -12.56 43.68
CA ALA A 10 -17.90 -12.04 44.03
C ALA A 10 -19.04 -12.49 43.08
N GLY A 11 -18.72 -13.25 42.02
CA GLY A 11 -19.69 -13.83 41.07
C GLY A 11 -19.84 -13.10 39.76
N SER A 12 -18.95 -12.11 39.46
CA SER A 12 -18.97 -11.38 38.19
C SER A 12 -17.94 -11.96 37.23
N ASN A 13 -18.37 -12.44 36.04
CA ASN A 13 -17.41 -12.77 34.97
C ASN A 13 -16.80 -11.49 34.40
N GLU A 14 -15.49 -11.50 34.17
CA GLU A 14 -14.74 -10.35 33.67
C GLU A 14 -14.03 -10.73 32.37
N THR A 15 -14.18 -9.89 31.34
CA THR A 15 -13.42 -9.98 30.08
C THR A 15 -12.69 -8.67 29.85
N PHE A 16 -11.40 -8.73 29.52
CA PHE A 16 -10.63 -7.52 29.25
C PHE A 16 -9.39 -7.83 28.40
N ASN A 17 -8.85 -6.79 27.76
CA ASN A 17 -7.59 -6.87 27.04
C ASN A 17 -6.45 -6.46 27.95
N LEU A 18 -5.32 -7.18 27.86
CA LEU A 18 -4.08 -6.97 28.59
C LEU A 18 -2.93 -6.87 27.60
N GLN A 19 -2.21 -5.77 27.61
CA GLN A 19 -0.94 -5.64 26.87
C GLN A 19 0.23 -6.01 27.77
N LYS A 20 1.06 -6.95 27.30
CA LYS A 20 2.27 -7.39 28.01
C LYS A 20 3.36 -7.81 27.01
N HIS A 21 4.57 -7.26 27.19
CA HIS A 21 5.75 -7.55 26.36
C HIS A 21 5.50 -7.40 24.84
N GLY A 22 4.74 -6.37 24.44
CA GLY A 22 4.41 -6.10 23.04
C GLY A 22 3.33 -7.00 22.44
N ARG A 23 2.71 -7.88 23.26
CA ARG A 23 1.58 -8.73 22.85
C ARG A 23 0.29 -8.27 23.49
N GLU A 24 -0.82 -8.54 22.83
CA GLU A 24 -2.17 -8.28 23.32
C GLU A 24 -2.86 -9.60 23.64
N TYR A 25 -3.35 -9.70 24.88
CA TYR A 25 -4.08 -10.87 25.37
C TYR A 25 -5.52 -10.50 25.70
N LYS A 26 -6.49 -11.29 25.23
CA LYS A 26 -7.84 -11.27 25.73
C LYS A 26 -7.91 -12.21 26.93
N VAL A 27 -8.25 -11.65 28.09
CA VAL A 27 -8.29 -12.39 29.35
C VAL A 27 -9.75 -12.51 29.79
N ASP A 28 -10.20 -13.75 29.94
CA ASP A 28 -11.53 -14.07 30.49
C ASP A 28 -11.34 -14.69 31.89
N ILE A 29 -12.00 -14.11 32.89
CA ILE A 29 -12.00 -14.61 34.28
C ILE A 29 -13.42 -15.02 34.62
N SER A 30 -13.61 -16.26 35.02
CA SER A 30 -14.91 -16.83 35.37
C SER A 30 -14.84 -17.57 36.69
N ARG A 31 -15.90 -17.48 37.47
CA ARG A 31 -16.10 -18.28 38.69
C ARG A 31 -16.44 -19.72 38.32
N VAL A 32 -15.84 -20.66 39.01
CA VAL A 32 -16.13 -22.09 38.90
C VAL A 32 -16.77 -22.58 40.19
N GLU A 33 -17.94 -23.18 40.07
CA GLU A 33 -18.71 -23.70 41.21
C GLU A 33 -18.81 -25.22 41.15
N SER A 34 -18.80 -25.87 42.30
CA SER A 34 -19.07 -27.29 42.45
C SER A 34 -20.20 -27.46 43.43
N GLY A 35 -21.42 -27.68 42.92
CA GLY A 35 -22.63 -27.59 43.73
C GLY A 35 -22.88 -26.16 44.19
N GLU A 36 -23.15 -25.96 45.49
CA GLU A 36 -23.32 -24.62 46.07
C GLU A 36 -22.04 -23.96 46.53
N ASN A 37 -20.88 -24.63 46.37
CA ASN A 37 -19.61 -24.14 46.87
C ASN A 37 -18.72 -23.57 45.72
N LEU A 38 -18.01 -22.51 46.04
CA LEU A 38 -16.96 -21.97 45.16
C LEU A 38 -15.82 -22.99 45.02
N ALA A 39 -15.61 -23.54 43.85
CA ALA A 39 -14.50 -24.45 43.53
C ALA A 39 -13.24 -23.70 43.18
N GLY A 40 -13.37 -22.50 42.59
CA GLY A 40 -12.20 -21.71 42.18
C GLY A 40 -12.54 -20.66 41.14
N ILE A 41 -11.48 -20.15 40.50
CA ILE A 41 -11.56 -19.19 39.38
C ILE A 41 -10.84 -19.82 38.18
N LEU A 42 -11.49 -19.79 37.02
CA LEU A 42 -10.89 -20.10 35.74
C LEU A 42 -10.40 -18.81 35.09
N LEU A 43 -9.12 -18.78 34.72
CA LEU A 43 -8.53 -17.69 33.96
C LEU A 43 -8.08 -18.25 32.61
N LEU A 44 -8.62 -17.73 31.53
CA LEU A 44 -8.22 -18.03 30.17
C LEU A 44 -7.56 -16.77 29.59
N ALA A 45 -6.41 -16.95 28.95
CA ALA A 45 -5.72 -15.87 28.26
C ALA A 45 -5.41 -16.32 26.83
N PHE A 46 -6.01 -15.60 25.87
CA PHE A 46 -5.81 -15.84 24.45
C PHE A 46 -4.88 -14.77 23.88
N ASP A 47 -3.82 -15.16 23.19
CA ASP A 47 -3.01 -14.22 22.41
C ASP A 47 -3.84 -13.75 21.21
N VAL A 48 -4.22 -12.50 21.21
CA VAL A 48 -5.02 -11.84 20.18
C VAL A 48 -4.23 -10.74 19.45
N THR A 49 -2.90 -10.78 19.53
CA THR A 49 -2.02 -9.74 18.98
C THR A 49 -2.26 -9.53 17.50
N GLU A 50 -2.22 -10.59 16.70
CA GLU A 50 -2.44 -10.52 15.25
C GLU A 50 -3.85 -10.00 14.91
N GLN A 51 -4.86 -10.49 15.64
CA GLN A 51 -6.23 -10.06 15.43
C GLN A 51 -6.42 -8.57 15.78
N ALA A 52 -5.83 -8.12 16.88
CA ALA A 52 -5.90 -6.72 17.33
C ALA A 52 -5.15 -5.79 16.37
N GLU A 53 -3.98 -6.20 15.86
CA GLU A 53 -3.23 -5.46 14.84
C GLU A 53 -4.02 -5.36 13.53
N THR A 54 -4.62 -6.44 13.07
CA THR A 54 -5.47 -6.46 11.86
C THR A 54 -6.67 -5.53 12.00
N GLU A 55 -7.37 -5.59 13.14
CA GLU A 55 -8.51 -4.72 13.42
C GLU A 55 -8.11 -3.25 13.52
N LYS A 56 -6.96 -2.95 14.12
CA LYS A 56 -6.38 -1.60 14.17
C LYS A 56 -6.06 -1.10 12.76
N MET A 57 -5.36 -1.90 11.95
CA MET A 57 -5.06 -1.53 10.55
C MET A 57 -6.33 -1.27 9.74
N ARG A 58 -7.39 -2.07 9.94
CA ARG A 58 -8.68 -1.88 9.26
C ARG A 58 -9.35 -0.57 9.66
N ARG A 59 -9.33 -0.21 10.96
CA ARG A 59 -9.89 1.06 11.46
C ARG A 59 -9.11 2.26 10.92
N GLU A 60 -7.78 2.20 10.97
CA GLU A 60 -6.91 3.26 10.43
C GLU A 60 -7.11 3.43 8.91
N PHE A 61 -7.24 2.32 8.19
CA PHE A 61 -7.55 2.34 6.76
C PHE A 61 -8.88 3.06 6.47
N THR A 62 -9.96 2.69 7.16
CA THR A 62 -11.28 3.30 6.96
C THR A 62 -11.26 4.80 7.30
N ALA A 63 -10.59 5.19 8.38
CA ALA A 63 -10.44 6.60 8.76
C ALA A 63 -9.64 7.39 7.70
N ASN A 64 -8.54 6.83 7.22
CA ASN A 64 -7.70 7.45 6.20
C ASN A 64 -8.44 7.58 4.85
N VAL A 65 -9.16 6.53 4.42
CA VAL A 65 -10.04 6.58 3.23
C VAL A 65 -11.01 7.75 3.32
N SER A 66 -11.74 7.83 4.44
CA SER A 66 -12.72 8.90 4.64
C SER A 66 -12.09 10.29 4.56
N HIS A 67 -10.90 10.47 5.12
CA HIS A 67 -10.18 11.72 5.11
C HIS A 67 -9.66 12.09 3.71
N GLU A 68 -9.04 11.12 3.01
CA GLU A 68 -8.46 11.33 1.67
C GLU A 68 -9.53 11.52 0.58
N LEU A 69 -10.75 10.99 0.75
CA LEU A 69 -11.91 11.26 -0.12
C LEU A 69 -12.51 12.64 0.15
N LYS A 70 -12.60 13.07 1.42
CA LYS A 70 -13.24 14.31 1.80
C LYS A 70 -12.50 15.56 1.27
N THR A 71 -11.17 15.52 1.28
CA THR A 71 -10.34 16.67 0.89
C THR A 71 -10.55 17.10 -0.58
N PRO A 72 -10.39 16.23 -1.61
CA PRO A 72 -10.65 16.58 -3.00
C PRO A 72 -12.12 16.94 -3.24
N LEU A 73 -13.06 16.25 -2.58
CA LEU A 73 -14.49 16.55 -2.69
C LEU A 73 -14.81 17.98 -2.20
N GLN A 74 -14.24 18.40 -1.07
CA GLN A 74 -14.40 19.76 -0.57
C GLN A 74 -13.79 20.80 -1.51
N SER A 75 -12.65 20.51 -2.14
CA SER A 75 -12.03 21.40 -3.14
C SER A 75 -12.91 21.55 -4.40
N ILE A 76 -13.51 20.45 -4.88
CA ILE A 76 -14.45 20.45 -6.00
C ILE A 76 -15.68 21.29 -5.66
N MET A 77 -16.33 21.01 -4.52
CA MET A 77 -17.52 21.71 -4.06
C MET A 77 -17.27 23.20 -3.88
N GLY A 78 -16.19 23.59 -3.19
CA GLY A 78 -15.85 24.99 -2.99
C GLY A 78 -15.55 25.73 -4.30
N SER A 79 -14.87 25.08 -5.26
CA SER A 79 -14.65 25.65 -6.59
C SER A 79 -15.97 25.84 -7.35
N ALA A 80 -16.89 24.87 -7.28
CA ALA A 80 -18.19 24.93 -7.92
C ALA A 80 -19.08 26.03 -7.30
N GLU A 81 -19.14 26.13 -5.97
CA GLU A 81 -19.89 27.16 -5.26
C GLU A 81 -19.42 28.59 -5.61
N LEU A 82 -18.10 28.80 -5.71
CA LEU A 82 -17.55 30.11 -6.10
C LEU A 82 -17.95 30.49 -7.53
N ILE A 83 -17.98 29.52 -8.45
CA ILE A 83 -18.43 29.72 -9.83
C ILE A 83 -19.92 30.03 -9.86
N GLU A 84 -20.74 29.22 -9.18
CA GLU A 84 -22.21 29.34 -9.16
C GLU A 84 -22.67 30.67 -8.59
N ASN A 85 -22.01 31.17 -7.54
CA ASN A 85 -22.31 32.44 -6.92
C ASN A 85 -21.73 33.70 -7.67
N GLY A 86 -21.07 33.47 -8.83
CA GLY A 86 -20.48 34.56 -9.61
C GLY A 86 -19.31 35.26 -8.93
N LEU A 87 -18.66 34.62 -7.96
CA LEU A 87 -17.53 35.15 -7.21
C LEU A 87 -16.18 34.96 -7.93
N VAL A 88 -16.18 34.23 -9.05
CA VAL A 88 -14.98 33.98 -9.87
C VAL A 88 -14.97 34.94 -11.04
N LYS A 89 -13.87 35.67 -11.22
CA LYS A 89 -13.69 36.54 -12.39
C LYS A 89 -13.61 35.69 -13.67
N PRO A 90 -14.07 36.23 -14.84
CA PRO A 90 -14.00 35.48 -16.11
C PRO A 90 -12.60 34.98 -16.47
N GLU A 91 -11.56 35.75 -16.15
CA GLU A 91 -10.15 35.40 -16.38
C GLU A 91 -9.67 34.22 -15.54
N ASP A 92 -10.23 34.01 -14.34
CA ASP A 92 -9.88 32.94 -13.42
C ASP A 92 -10.73 31.66 -13.63
N MET A 93 -11.82 31.74 -14.37
CA MET A 93 -12.73 30.62 -14.61
C MET A 93 -12.03 29.34 -15.12
N PRO A 94 -11.08 29.40 -16.09
CA PRO A 94 -10.38 28.23 -16.56
C PRO A 94 -9.55 27.52 -15.44
N HIS A 95 -9.04 28.30 -14.48
CA HIS A 95 -8.30 27.78 -13.33
C HIS A 95 -9.21 26.94 -12.42
N PHE A 96 -10.38 27.43 -12.07
CA PHE A 96 -11.35 26.74 -11.22
C PHE A 96 -11.89 25.48 -11.89
N ILE A 97 -12.22 25.54 -13.19
CA ILE A 97 -12.63 24.36 -13.97
C ILE A 97 -11.51 23.31 -14.02
N LYS A 98 -10.27 23.75 -14.24
CA LYS A 98 -9.10 22.85 -14.23
C LYS A 98 -8.93 22.19 -12.86
N ASN A 99 -9.12 22.94 -11.77
CA ASN A 99 -9.05 22.42 -10.40
C ASN A 99 -10.10 21.33 -10.17
N ILE A 100 -11.36 21.58 -10.52
CA ILE A 100 -12.45 20.61 -10.43
C ILE A 100 -12.09 19.33 -11.19
N ARG A 101 -11.62 19.46 -12.44
CA ARG A 101 -11.23 18.31 -13.26
C ARG A 101 -10.08 17.52 -12.65
N THR A 102 -9.06 18.21 -12.14
CA THR A 102 -7.87 17.56 -11.53
C THR A 102 -8.23 16.80 -10.27
N GLU A 103 -9.02 17.43 -9.37
CA GLU A 103 -9.44 16.77 -8.13
C GLU A 103 -10.44 15.65 -8.39
N SER A 104 -11.30 15.75 -9.41
CA SER A 104 -12.17 14.64 -9.82
C SER A 104 -11.38 13.43 -10.34
N ALA A 105 -10.38 13.66 -11.21
CA ALA A 105 -9.51 12.60 -11.69
C ALA A 105 -8.73 11.92 -10.55
N ARG A 106 -8.25 12.72 -9.59
CA ARG A 106 -7.58 12.21 -8.38
C ARG A 106 -8.52 11.35 -7.53
N LEU A 107 -9.79 11.75 -7.39
CA LEU A 107 -10.79 11.01 -6.63
C LEU A 107 -11.09 9.65 -7.28
N VAL A 108 -11.23 9.62 -8.61
CA VAL A 108 -11.42 8.37 -9.36
C VAL A 108 -10.24 7.42 -9.15
N ALA A 109 -9.00 7.90 -9.32
CA ALA A 109 -7.80 7.08 -9.11
C ALA A 109 -7.73 6.53 -7.67
N LEU A 110 -8.09 7.34 -6.65
CA LEU A 110 -8.12 6.89 -5.26
C LEU A 110 -9.17 5.79 -5.04
N ILE A 111 -10.35 5.92 -5.61
CA ILE A 111 -11.40 4.89 -5.52
C ILE A 111 -10.95 3.59 -6.18
N GLU A 112 -10.32 3.67 -7.35
CA GLU A 112 -9.77 2.49 -8.03
C GLU A 112 -8.70 1.78 -7.19
N ASP A 113 -7.77 2.54 -6.59
CA ASP A 113 -6.74 2.00 -5.70
C ASP A 113 -7.34 1.31 -4.48
N ILE A 114 -8.40 1.88 -3.87
CA ILE A 114 -9.11 1.29 -2.74
C ILE A 114 -9.78 -0.03 -3.14
N ILE A 115 -10.47 -0.08 -4.28
CA ILE A 115 -11.12 -1.29 -4.78
C ILE A 115 -10.09 -2.39 -5.06
N ARG A 116 -8.94 -2.03 -5.65
CA ARG A 116 -7.84 -2.96 -5.92
C ARG A 116 -7.30 -3.56 -4.62
N LEU A 117 -7.04 -2.72 -3.64
CA LEU A 117 -6.51 -3.15 -2.35
C LEU A 117 -7.50 -4.04 -1.59
N SER A 118 -8.80 -3.72 -1.62
CA SER A 118 -9.85 -4.55 -1.02
C SER A 118 -9.89 -5.96 -1.61
N ARG A 119 -9.78 -6.08 -2.94
CA ARG A 119 -9.76 -7.39 -3.61
C ARG A 119 -8.54 -8.23 -3.24
N LEU A 120 -7.38 -7.59 -3.06
CA LEU A 120 -6.16 -8.27 -2.62
C LEU A 120 -6.27 -8.77 -1.17
N ASP A 121 -6.96 -8.02 -0.30
CA ASP A 121 -7.19 -8.40 1.10
C ASP A 121 -8.19 -9.56 1.26
N GLU A 122 -9.15 -9.71 0.32
CA GLU A 122 -10.16 -10.77 0.37
C GLU A 122 -9.62 -12.16 0.01
N GLY A 123 -8.38 -12.26 -0.46
CA GLY A 123 -7.74 -13.54 -0.77
C GLY A 123 -8.44 -14.32 -1.90
N VAL A 124 -9.20 -13.63 -2.76
CA VAL A 124 -9.87 -14.27 -3.90
C VAL A 124 -8.83 -14.91 -4.81
N GLU A 125 -8.97 -16.18 -5.08
CA GLU A 125 -8.13 -16.88 -6.05
C GLU A 125 -8.37 -16.28 -7.46
N ILE A 126 -7.34 -15.61 -7.96
CA ILE A 126 -7.34 -15.05 -9.31
C ILE A 126 -6.55 -16.02 -10.20
N PRO A 127 -7.04 -16.36 -11.39
CA PRO A 127 -6.31 -17.24 -12.30
C PRO A 127 -4.90 -16.72 -12.58
N LYS A 128 -3.90 -17.57 -12.38
CA LYS A 128 -2.51 -17.27 -12.69
C LYS A 128 -2.15 -17.78 -14.08
N THR A 129 -1.26 -17.08 -14.75
CA THR A 129 -0.75 -17.38 -16.07
C THR A 129 0.77 -17.20 -16.11
N GLU A 130 1.39 -17.65 -17.18
CA GLU A 130 2.78 -17.31 -17.47
C GLU A 130 2.92 -15.86 -17.85
N VAL A 131 3.77 -15.10 -17.15
CA VAL A 131 4.00 -13.68 -17.35
C VAL A 131 5.48 -13.42 -17.52
N ASP A 132 5.87 -12.83 -18.67
CA ASP A 132 7.25 -12.39 -18.91
C ASP A 132 7.47 -11.00 -18.34
N LEU A 133 8.31 -10.91 -17.30
CA LEU A 133 8.63 -9.65 -16.63
C LEU A 133 9.28 -8.61 -17.57
N LEU A 134 10.01 -9.04 -18.61
CA LEU A 134 10.63 -8.11 -19.54
C LEU A 134 9.57 -7.43 -20.43
N ASN A 135 8.54 -8.17 -20.84
CA ASN A 135 7.41 -7.61 -21.58
C ASN A 135 6.67 -6.59 -20.72
N VAL A 136 6.32 -6.96 -19.47
CA VAL A 136 5.65 -6.07 -18.52
C VAL A 136 6.47 -4.79 -18.27
N ALA A 137 7.79 -4.91 -18.08
CA ALA A 137 8.68 -3.77 -17.90
C ALA A 137 8.69 -2.84 -19.12
N THR A 138 8.71 -3.43 -20.32
CA THR A 138 8.74 -2.69 -21.59
C THR A 138 7.43 -1.93 -21.83
N GLU A 139 6.28 -2.59 -21.65
CA GLU A 139 4.96 -1.99 -21.79
C GLU A 139 4.77 -0.84 -20.75
N THR A 140 5.20 -1.05 -19.51
CA THR A 140 5.15 -0.03 -18.47
C THR A 140 5.99 1.19 -18.83
N ALA A 141 7.23 0.99 -19.32
CA ALA A 141 8.12 2.07 -19.73
C ALA A 141 7.52 2.87 -20.90
N GLU A 142 6.88 2.20 -21.86
CA GLU A 142 6.23 2.86 -22.98
C GLU A 142 5.04 3.71 -22.54
N LEU A 143 4.21 3.19 -21.65
CA LEU A 143 3.05 3.93 -21.11
C LEU A 143 3.50 5.20 -20.36
N LEU A 144 4.60 5.13 -19.61
CA LEU A 144 5.11 6.26 -18.82
C LEU A 144 6.02 7.23 -19.60
N ARG A 145 6.33 6.95 -20.86
CA ARG A 145 7.22 7.76 -21.70
C ARG A 145 6.82 9.23 -21.73
N GLY A 146 5.56 9.53 -22.00
CA GLY A 146 5.07 10.92 -22.05
C GLY A 146 5.22 11.66 -20.72
N ASN A 147 4.97 10.97 -19.60
CA ASN A 147 5.14 11.55 -18.25
C ASN A 147 6.63 11.79 -17.93
N ALA A 148 7.50 10.88 -18.34
CA ALA A 148 8.94 10.99 -18.16
C ALA A 148 9.52 12.14 -19.01
N GLU A 149 9.14 12.25 -20.28
CA GLU A 149 9.54 13.35 -21.17
C GLU A 149 9.11 14.71 -20.65
N ALA A 150 7.87 14.84 -20.17
CA ALA A 150 7.36 16.07 -19.57
C ALA A 150 8.17 16.54 -18.34
N LYS A 151 8.86 15.60 -17.67
CA LYS A 151 9.76 15.88 -16.53
C LYS A 151 11.23 15.89 -16.88
N ASN A 152 11.58 15.70 -18.14
CA ASN A 152 12.96 15.54 -18.59
C ASN A 152 13.68 14.39 -17.86
N VAL A 153 13.02 13.23 -17.74
CA VAL A 153 13.57 12.02 -17.12
C VAL A 153 13.77 10.97 -18.20
N SER A 154 14.95 10.37 -18.27
CA SER A 154 15.23 9.26 -19.18
C SER A 154 14.77 7.93 -18.56
N VAL A 155 14.09 7.08 -19.34
CA VAL A 155 13.69 5.73 -18.93
C VAL A 155 14.38 4.71 -19.81
N LYS A 156 15.01 3.70 -19.20
CA LYS A 156 15.68 2.61 -19.91
C LYS A 156 15.22 1.27 -19.36
N VAL A 157 14.95 0.32 -20.26
CA VAL A 157 14.66 -1.08 -19.91
C VAL A 157 15.80 -1.94 -20.42
N HIS A 158 16.26 -2.88 -19.60
CA HIS A 158 17.31 -3.82 -19.96
C HIS A 158 17.14 -5.16 -19.25
N GLY A 159 17.84 -6.17 -19.72
CA GLY A 159 17.88 -7.49 -19.10
C GLY A 159 17.49 -8.61 -20.05
N LYS A 160 17.01 -9.69 -19.49
CA LYS A 160 16.60 -10.90 -20.22
C LYS A 160 15.19 -11.29 -19.81
N SER A 161 14.46 -11.94 -20.73
CA SER A 161 13.17 -12.56 -20.42
C SER A 161 13.28 -13.44 -19.17
N ALA A 162 12.35 -13.24 -18.25
CA ALA A 162 12.21 -14.03 -17.04
C ALA A 162 10.71 -14.26 -16.79
N VAL A 163 10.29 -15.52 -16.91
CA VAL A 163 8.89 -15.91 -16.80
C VAL A 163 8.56 -16.28 -15.35
N VAL A 164 7.43 -15.78 -14.89
CA VAL A 164 6.86 -16.10 -13.57
C VAL A 164 5.44 -16.61 -13.72
N PHE A 165 4.97 -17.45 -12.81
CA PHE A 165 3.58 -17.89 -12.77
C PHE A 165 2.78 -17.02 -11.82
N GLY A 166 1.90 -16.19 -12.36
CA GLY A 166 1.23 -15.18 -11.57
C GLY A 166 0.03 -14.54 -12.25
N VAL A 167 -0.58 -13.60 -11.54
CA VAL A 167 -1.68 -12.80 -12.06
C VAL A 167 -1.09 -11.63 -12.86
N ASP A 168 -1.19 -11.69 -14.17
CA ASP A 168 -0.62 -10.72 -15.11
C ASP A 168 -0.90 -9.27 -14.70
N ARG A 169 -2.17 -8.96 -14.42
CA ARG A 169 -2.59 -7.62 -13.98
C ARG A 169 -1.88 -7.16 -12.71
N LEU A 170 -1.70 -8.03 -11.71
CA LEU A 170 -1.04 -7.64 -10.45
C LEU A 170 0.46 -7.42 -10.63
N ILE A 171 1.10 -8.23 -11.48
CA ILE A 171 2.51 -8.07 -11.84
C ILE A 171 2.72 -6.76 -12.61
N TYR A 172 1.81 -6.45 -13.55
CA TYR A 172 1.79 -5.16 -14.23
C TYR A 172 1.62 -3.99 -13.25
N GLU A 173 0.71 -4.09 -12.28
CA GLU A 173 0.51 -3.06 -11.26
C GLU A 173 1.76 -2.85 -10.37
N ILE A 174 2.51 -3.92 -10.06
CA ILE A 174 3.81 -3.80 -9.39
C ILE A 174 4.77 -2.94 -10.21
N ALA A 175 4.97 -3.32 -11.49
CA ALA A 175 5.87 -2.61 -12.39
C ALA A 175 5.45 -1.14 -12.56
N TYR A 176 4.17 -0.91 -12.82
CA TYR A 176 3.61 0.42 -13.03
C TYR A 176 3.81 1.33 -11.82
N ASN A 177 3.42 0.90 -10.62
CA ASN A 177 3.55 1.72 -9.40
C ASN A 177 5.02 2.04 -9.07
N LEU A 178 5.93 1.09 -9.27
CA LEU A 178 7.36 1.33 -9.06
C LEU A 178 7.91 2.33 -10.07
N CYS A 179 7.62 2.16 -11.36
CA CYS A 179 8.10 3.03 -12.43
C CYS A 179 7.46 4.43 -12.36
N GLU A 180 6.15 4.51 -12.05
CA GLU A 180 5.48 5.80 -11.86
C GLU A 180 6.11 6.58 -10.71
N ASN A 181 6.36 5.93 -9.57
CA ASN A 181 7.06 6.57 -8.45
C ASN A 181 8.47 7.02 -8.82
N ALA A 182 9.22 6.19 -9.56
CA ALA A 182 10.57 6.51 -10.01
C ALA A 182 10.61 7.74 -10.94
N VAL A 183 9.62 7.91 -11.82
CA VAL A 183 9.45 9.12 -12.66
C VAL A 183 8.95 10.29 -11.83
N LYS A 184 7.97 10.06 -10.97
CA LYS A 184 7.28 11.09 -10.18
C LYS A 184 8.21 11.79 -9.18
N TYR A 185 9.04 11.05 -8.49
CA TYR A 185 9.96 11.56 -7.47
C TYR A 185 11.38 11.77 -7.99
N ASN A 186 11.55 11.73 -9.32
CA ASN A 186 12.83 12.05 -9.96
C ASN A 186 13.09 13.56 -10.00
N ILE A 187 14.36 13.88 -10.26
CA ILE A 187 14.80 15.25 -10.54
C ILE A 187 14.83 15.50 -12.06
N PRO A 188 14.65 16.75 -12.52
CA PRO A 188 14.82 17.07 -13.95
C PRO A 188 16.23 16.69 -14.46
N GLY A 189 16.30 16.02 -15.59
CA GLY A 189 17.54 15.47 -16.14
C GLY A 189 17.98 14.14 -15.52
N GLY A 190 17.16 13.56 -14.63
CA GLY A 190 17.43 12.27 -14.00
C GLY A 190 17.11 11.08 -14.89
N ALA A 191 17.28 9.88 -14.33
CA ALA A 191 17.09 8.61 -15.02
C ALA A 191 16.28 7.62 -14.20
N VAL A 192 15.55 6.75 -14.90
CA VAL A 192 14.91 5.54 -14.37
C VAL A 192 15.47 4.35 -15.16
N ASP A 193 15.98 3.37 -14.44
CA ASP A 193 16.55 2.15 -14.98
C ASP A 193 15.73 0.95 -14.52
N ILE A 194 15.13 0.21 -15.47
CA ILE A 194 14.27 -0.93 -15.23
C ILE A 194 15.00 -2.17 -15.69
N GLY A 195 15.43 -2.99 -14.74
CA GLY A 195 16.19 -4.21 -15.01
C GLY A 195 15.36 -5.47 -14.76
N VAL A 196 15.46 -6.44 -15.67
CA VAL A 196 14.91 -7.78 -15.49
C VAL A 196 16.04 -8.80 -15.58
N ASP A 197 16.11 -9.70 -14.59
CA ASP A 197 17.15 -10.75 -14.55
C ASP A 197 16.59 -12.02 -13.90
N ALA A 198 17.26 -13.15 -14.14
CA ALA A 198 16.96 -14.42 -13.49
C ALA A 198 18.21 -14.94 -12.77
N ARG A 199 18.14 -15.08 -11.46
CA ARG A 199 19.26 -15.55 -10.62
C ARG A 199 18.79 -16.44 -9.49
N LYS A 200 19.49 -17.55 -9.26
CA LYS A 200 19.27 -18.44 -8.11
C LYS A 200 17.82 -18.89 -7.93
N GLY A 201 17.12 -19.23 -9.03
CA GLY A 201 15.74 -19.67 -8.99
C GLY A 201 14.72 -18.54 -8.73
N LYS A 202 15.12 -17.27 -8.88
CA LYS A 202 14.24 -16.11 -8.76
C LYS A 202 14.29 -15.27 -10.03
N ALA A 203 13.14 -14.74 -10.43
CA ALA A 203 13.01 -13.71 -11.45
C ALA A 203 12.96 -12.34 -10.76
N LEU A 204 13.83 -11.44 -11.16
CA LEU A 204 14.04 -10.14 -10.51
C LEU A 204 13.52 -9.03 -11.41
N LEU A 205 12.62 -8.20 -10.88
CA LEU A 205 12.26 -6.91 -11.44
C LEU A 205 12.87 -5.83 -10.55
N THR A 206 13.78 -5.04 -11.10
CA THR A 206 14.47 -3.95 -10.39
C THR A 206 14.14 -2.62 -11.03
N VAL A 207 13.66 -1.67 -10.26
CA VAL A 207 13.44 -0.28 -10.69
C VAL A 207 14.34 0.63 -9.87
N ARG A 208 15.23 1.31 -10.55
CA ARG A 208 16.20 2.26 -9.95
C ARG A 208 15.97 3.64 -10.51
N ASP A 209 15.92 4.64 -9.65
CA ASP A 209 15.84 6.05 -10.01
C ASP A 209 17.03 6.85 -9.45
N THR A 210 17.25 8.03 -10.02
CA THR A 210 18.22 9.03 -9.55
C THR A 210 17.54 10.21 -8.85
N GLY A 211 16.37 10.00 -8.29
CA GLY A 211 15.53 11.03 -7.71
C GLY A 211 15.94 11.48 -6.31
N ILE A 212 14.98 12.04 -5.60
CA ILE A 212 15.20 12.66 -4.28
C ILE A 212 15.61 11.67 -3.18
N GLY A 213 15.37 10.36 -3.38
CA GLY A 213 15.60 9.34 -2.37
C GLY A 213 14.70 9.44 -1.14
N ILE A 214 14.86 8.49 -0.22
CA ILE A 214 14.01 8.31 0.96
C ILE A 214 14.89 8.28 2.22
N PRO A 215 14.62 9.13 3.24
CA PRO A 215 15.31 9.08 4.52
C PRO A 215 15.20 7.71 5.19
N LYS A 216 16.28 7.27 5.84
CA LYS A 216 16.38 5.91 6.41
C LYS A 216 15.25 5.60 7.40
N GLU A 217 14.86 6.57 8.20
CA GLU A 217 13.82 6.46 9.23
C GLU A 217 12.42 6.24 8.63
N GLN A 218 12.27 6.52 7.33
CA GLN A 218 10.98 6.44 6.63
C GLN A 218 10.88 5.23 5.70
N GLN A 219 12.00 4.55 5.39
CA GLN A 219 12.06 3.46 4.42
C GLN A 219 11.19 2.24 4.81
N SER A 220 11.07 1.94 6.09
CA SER A 220 10.18 0.89 6.57
C SER A 220 8.69 1.24 6.43
N ARG A 221 8.38 2.54 6.44
CA ARG A 221 7.01 3.05 6.47
C ARG A 221 6.42 3.35 5.09
N VAL A 222 7.25 3.51 4.06
CA VAL A 222 6.76 3.87 2.71
C VAL A 222 5.83 2.82 2.09
N PHE A 223 5.80 1.61 2.63
CA PHE A 223 4.88 0.54 2.25
C PHE A 223 3.59 0.49 3.09
N GLU A 224 3.44 1.39 4.09
CA GLU A 224 2.21 1.55 4.84
C GLU A 224 1.15 2.24 3.96
N ARG A 225 -0.13 1.88 4.14
CA ARG A 225 -1.24 2.48 3.40
C ARG A 225 -1.38 3.97 3.74
N PHE A 226 -1.54 4.84 2.72
CA PHE A 226 -1.66 6.30 2.84
C PHE A 226 -0.41 7.00 3.40
N TYR A 227 0.68 6.27 3.58
CA TYR A 227 1.91 6.90 4.06
C TYR A 227 2.56 7.74 2.96
N ARG A 228 3.06 8.91 3.35
CA ARG A 228 3.76 9.86 2.47
C ARG A 228 4.89 10.52 3.25
N VAL A 229 6.09 10.56 2.67
CA VAL A 229 7.28 11.17 3.26
C VAL A 229 7.08 12.66 3.54
N ASP A 230 6.43 13.38 2.61
CA ASP A 230 6.13 14.80 2.73
C ASP A 230 4.69 15.08 2.27
N LYS A 231 3.82 15.41 3.23
CA LYS A 231 2.41 15.72 2.96
C LYS A 231 2.22 17.07 2.25
N SER A 232 3.18 18.01 2.37
CA SER A 232 3.05 19.35 1.79
C SER A 232 3.39 19.38 0.31
N ARG A 233 4.51 18.80 -0.09
CA ARG A 233 4.94 18.70 -1.51
C ARG A 233 4.10 17.75 -2.33
N SER A 234 3.40 16.85 -1.68
CA SER A 234 2.66 15.79 -2.34
C SER A 234 1.24 16.21 -2.76
N LYS A 235 0.74 17.38 -2.36
CA LYS A 235 -0.50 17.95 -2.93
C LYS A 235 -0.30 18.28 -4.41
N ASP A 236 0.84 18.83 -4.78
CA ASP A 236 1.16 19.17 -6.18
C ASP A 236 1.46 17.94 -7.05
N SER A 237 1.93 16.84 -6.45
CA SER A 237 2.28 15.61 -7.17
C SER A 237 1.16 14.57 -7.29
N GLY A 238 0.00 14.78 -6.66
CA GLY A 238 -1.23 13.99 -6.88
C GLY A 238 -1.21 12.52 -6.43
N GLY A 239 -0.31 12.08 -5.55
CA GLY A 239 -0.25 10.67 -5.14
C GLY A 239 -1.25 10.29 -4.05
N THR A 240 -1.84 9.10 -4.16
CA THR A 240 -2.80 8.53 -3.20
C THR A 240 -2.14 8.02 -1.92
N GLY A 241 -0.83 7.69 -1.97
CA GLY A 241 -0.12 7.00 -0.89
C GLY A 241 -0.46 5.50 -0.81
N LEU A 242 -1.14 4.95 -1.82
CA LEU A 242 -1.50 3.54 -1.89
C LEU A 242 -0.59 2.72 -2.81
N GLY A 243 0.09 3.34 -3.78
CA GLY A 243 0.85 2.61 -4.80
C GLY A 243 1.89 1.62 -4.24
N LEU A 244 2.75 2.03 -3.29
CA LEU A 244 3.73 1.11 -2.69
C LEU A 244 3.08 0.07 -1.77
N SER A 245 1.95 0.36 -1.14
CA SER A 245 1.20 -0.66 -0.40
C SER A 245 0.57 -1.70 -1.33
N ILE A 246 0.07 -1.29 -2.52
CA ILE A 246 -0.37 -2.22 -3.57
C ILE A 246 0.79 -3.11 -4.01
N VAL A 247 1.97 -2.53 -4.27
CA VAL A 247 3.18 -3.32 -4.60
C VAL A 247 3.47 -4.37 -3.53
N LYS A 248 3.44 -4.01 -2.25
CA LYS A 248 3.69 -4.93 -1.13
C LYS A 248 2.67 -6.08 -1.10
N HIS A 249 1.37 -5.77 -1.23
CA HIS A 249 0.32 -6.79 -1.20
C HIS A 249 0.36 -7.70 -2.43
N ALA A 250 0.55 -7.13 -3.62
CA ALA A 250 0.68 -7.90 -4.86
C ALA A 250 1.95 -8.77 -4.87
N ALA A 251 3.08 -8.30 -4.34
CA ALA A 251 4.29 -9.09 -4.17
C ALA A 251 4.06 -10.27 -3.20
N ALA A 252 3.41 -10.00 -2.05
CA ALA A 252 3.07 -11.04 -1.07
C ALA A 252 2.13 -12.11 -1.67
N TYR A 253 1.14 -11.72 -2.47
CA TYR A 253 0.24 -12.63 -3.19
C TYR A 253 0.99 -13.61 -4.11
N HIS A 254 2.12 -13.18 -4.66
CA HIS A 254 3.00 -13.97 -5.53
C HIS A 254 4.16 -14.64 -4.78
N ASN A 255 4.18 -14.63 -3.44
CA ASN A 255 5.33 -15.10 -2.64
C ASN A 255 6.66 -14.44 -3.06
N ALA A 256 6.59 -13.21 -3.57
CA ALA A 256 7.76 -12.45 -4.00
C ALA A 256 8.36 -11.65 -2.83
N GLU A 257 9.69 -11.60 -2.79
CA GLU A 257 10.42 -10.79 -1.82
C GLU A 257 10.59 -9.37 -2.34
N LEU A 258 10.34 -8.39 -1.48
CA LEU A 258 10.45 -6.97 -1.79
C LEU A 258 11.60 -6.36 -1.00
N THR A 259 12.55 -5.72 -1.70
CA THR A 259 13.67 -5.01 -1.09
C THR A 259 13.72 -3.57 -1.57
N LEU A 260 14.09 -2.65 -0.67
CA LEU A 260 14.24 -1.23 -0.95
C LEU A 260 15.58 -0.73 -0.43
N GLU A 261 16.33 -0.09 -1.30
CA GLU A 261 17.56 0.62 -0.98
C GLU A 261 17.43 2.08 -1.44
N SER A 262 17.62 3.02 -0.56
CA SER A 262 17.48 4.43 -0.89
C SER A 262 18.46 5.30 -0.10
N VAL A 263 18.96 6.34 -0.76
CA VAL A 263 19.83 7.35 -0.14
C VAL A 263 19.30 8.72 -0.53
N PRO A 264 19.01 9.61 0.43
CA PRO A 264 18.58 10.98 0.13
C PRO A 264 19.53 11.68 -0.85
N GLY A 265 18.96 12.27 -1.91
CA GLY A 265 19.70 12.95 -2.96
C GLY A 265 20.43 12.05 -3.96
N LYS A 266 20.34 10.71 -3.82
CA LYS A 266 20.98 9.76 -4.76
C LYS A 266 19.98 8.86 -5.47
N GLY A 267 18.70 8.86 -5.03
CA GLY A 267 17.64 8.06 -5.61
C GLY A 267 17.28 6.82 -4.81
N THR A 268 16.43 5.99 -5.42
CA THR A 268 15.88 4.78 -4.83
C THR A 268 16.03 3.60 -5.77
N CYS A 269 16.24 2.42 -5.21
CA CYS A 269 16.24 1.15 -5.92
C CYS A 269 15.26 0.20 -5.21
N VAL A 270 14.24 -0.27 -5.93
CA VAL A 270 13.31 -1.27 -5.44
C VAL A 270 13.46 -2.51 -6.28
N THR A 271 13.61 -3.67 -5.64
CA THR A 271 13.70 -4.97 -6.31
C THR A 271 12.58 -5.87 -5.80
N VAL A 272 11.85 -6.48 -6.73
CA VAL A 272 10.87 -7.53 -6.47
C VAL A 272 11.42 -8.83 -7.03
N ALA A 273 11.60 -9.82 -6.16
CA ALA A 273 12.16 -11.12 -6.50
C ALA A 273 11.05 -12.17 -6.44
N PHE A 274 10.52 -12.55 -7.58
CA PHE A 274 9.50 -13.58 -7.73
C PHE A 274 10.14 -14.98 -7.77
N PRO A 275 9.44 -16.05 -7.35
CA PRO A 275 9.80 -17.42 -7.70
C PRO A 275 9.87 -17.54 -9.24
N LEU A 276 10.96 -18.12 -9.75
CA LEU A 276 11.09 -18.36 -11.20
C LEU A 276 10.18 -19.52 -11.58
N TYR A 277 9.43 -19.36 -12.66
CA TYR A 277 8.63 -20.46 -13.19
C TYR A 277 9.50 -21.41 -14.02
N ASP A 278 9.53 -22.68 -13.64
CA ASP A 278 10.29 -23.73 -14.31
C ASP A 278 9.44 -24.72 -15.12
N GLY A 279 8.13 -24.43 -15.26
CA GLY A 279 7.19 -25.27 -16.02
C GLY A 279 6.67 -26.48 -15.26
N SER A 280 7.01 -26.69 -13.99
CA SER A 280 6.67 -27.90 -13.23
C SER A 280 5.37 -27.80 -12.39
N GLU A 281 4.75 -26.63 -12.25
CA GLU A 281 3.57 -26.43 -11.38
C GLU A 281 2.19 -26.73 -12.03
N ASN A 282 2.12 -27.37 -13.20
CA ASN A 282 0.85 -27.74 -13.84
C ASN A 282 0.49 -29.24 -13.70
N ALA A 283 0.83 -29.88 -12.60
CA ALA A 283 0.56 -31.32 -12.39
C ALA A 283 -0.18 -31.63 -11.05
N GLU A 284 -1.19 -30.79 -10.67
CA GLU A 284 -2.18 -31.22 -9.68
C GLU A 284 -3.55 -30.62 -9.97
#